data_b35bc185d94a93b7c04340bfc253af2f
#
_entry.id   b35bc185d94a93b7c04340bfc253af2f
#
_cell.length_a   1.000
_cell.length_b   1.000
_cell.length_c   1.000
_cell.angle_alpha   90.00
_cell.angle_beta   90.00
_cell.angle_gamma   90.00
#
_symmetry.space_group_name_H-M   'P 1'
#
loop_
_entity.id
_entity.type
_entity.pdbx_description
1 polymer ?
#
loop_
_entity_poly.entity_id
_entity_poly.type
_entity_poly.pdbx_seq_one_letter_code
_entity_poly.pdbx_strand_id
1 'polypeptide(L)'
;GKRRTALEKAMESDLAQLDSGVMPEAMDKYYGLRYETPATLLDHLSRPIFILDEVGGIRDAQKATEFRRSEELTGLLEEGVICPGLDVLYQTMDDLAIAAQDQSTLLCENFLRGMNEFKLKDLINAEAFAAPNWGGDLASLREDLDPLVQQGYAVTLFAGTPKGAAALTRDLADKGYAVSMSRDVRPAKGLVQVLPGHLTAGCTFP
;
A
#
# COMPACT_ATOMS: atom_id res chain seq x y z
N GLY A 1 -15.13 33.26 26.77
CA GLY A 1 -15.12 32.28 27.86
C GLY A 1 -13.75 31.64 28.02
N LYS A 2 -13.57 30.75 28.99
CA LYS A 2 -12.28 30.13 29.36
C LYS A 2 -11.50 29.51 28.18
N ARG A 3 -12.20 28.85 27.21
CA ARG A 3 -11.61 28.23 25.99
C ARG A 3 -10.94 29.28 25.10
N ARG A 4 -11.61 30.41 24.86
CA ARG A 4 -11.06 31.53 24.07
C ARG A 4 -9.79 32.09 24.71
N THR A 5 -9.80 32.29 26.00
CA THR A 5 -8.61 32.80 26.74
C THR A 5 -7.45 31.81 26.71
N ALA A 6 -7.72 30.49 26.72
CA ALA A 6 -6.68 29.45 26.60
C ALA A 6 -6.03 29.50 25.21
N LEU A 7 -6.85 29.54 24.13
CA LEU A 7 -6.37 29.68 22.77
C LEU A 7 -5.54 30.97 22.56
N GLU A 8 -6.05 32.11 23.01
CA GLU A 8 -5.34 33.40 22.91
C GLU A 8 -3.96 33.31 23.57
N LYS A 9 -3.86 32.75 24.76
CA LYS A 9 -2.58 32.55 25.46
C LYS A 9 -1.63 31.60 24.73
N ALA A 10 -2.15 30.53 24.18
CA ALA A 10 -1.35 29.56 23.40
C ALA A 10 -0.78 30.24 22.14
N MET A 11 -1.60 30.99 21.42
CA MET A 11 -1.18 31.70 20.20
C MET A 11 -0.17 32.82 20.53
N GLU A 12 -0.37 33.57 21.61
CA GLU A 12 0.58 34.59 22.11
C GLU A 12 1.93 33.96 22.47
N SER A 13 1.92 32.80 23.12
CA SER A 13 3.15 32.03 23.42
C SER A 13 3.89 31.58 22.17
N ASP A 14 3.16 31.05 21.19
CA ASP A 14 3.73 30.60 19.91
C ASP A 14 4.33 31.81 19.15
N LEU A 15 3.65 32.95 19.13
CA LEU A 15 4.16 34.17 18.51
C LEU A 15 5.44 34.67 19.20
N ALA A 16 5.48 34.68 20.53
CA ALA A 16 6.67 35.08 21.27
C ALA A 16 7.86 34.15 21.02
N GLN A 17 7.62 32.85 20.83
CA GLN A 17 8.66 31.88 20.41
C GLN A 17 9.20 32.25 19.03
N LEU A 18 8.30 32.45 18.03
CA LEU A 18 8.69 32.86 16.68
C LEU A 18 9.48 34.15 16.65
N ASP A 19 9.06 35.17 17.40
CA ASP A 19 9.76 36.44 17.49
C ASP A 19 11.17 36.29 18.08
N SER A 20 11.37 35.30 18.94
CA SER A 20 12.70 34.96 19.50
C SER A 20 13.52 34.03 18.58
N GLY A 21 12.99 33.63 17.41
CA GLY A 21 13.64 32.71 16.47
C GLY A 21 13.52 31.23 16.85
N VAL A 22 12.65 30.89 17.77
CA VAL A 22 12.36 29.53 18.20
C VAL A 22 11.10 29.03 17.50
N MET A 23 11.17 27.84 16.89
CA MET A 23 10.01 27.20 16.26
C MET A 23 9.10 26.59 17.33
N PRO A 24 7.80 26.95 17.38
CA PRO A 24 6.83 26.27 18.24
C PRO A 24 6.71 24.78 17.91
N GLU A 25 6.46 23.95 18.91
CA GLU A 25 6.41 22.49 18.78
C GLU A 25 5.33 22.01 17.80
N ALA A 26 4.17 22.66 17.78
CA ALA A 26 3.03 22.31 16.92
C ALA A 26 2.77 23.36 15.84
N MET A 27 3.80 23.70 15.04
CA MET A 27 3.68 24.69 13.94
C MET A 27 2.74 24.24 12.82
N ASP A 28 2.58 22.94 12.62
CA ASP A 28 1.71 22.33 11.63
C ASP A 28 0.24 22.76 11.77
N LYS A 29 -0.23 23.05 12.97
CA LYS A 29 -1.59 23.59 13.21
C LYS A 29 -1.88 24.91 12.50
N TYR A 30 -0.84 25.65 12.08
CA TYR A 30 -0.96 26.91 11.36
C TYR A 30 -0.81 26.78 9.85
N TYR A 31 -0.60 25.59 9.31
CA TYR A 31 -0.39 25.40 7.86
C TYR A 31 -1.60 25.85 7.05
N GLY A 32 -2.83 25.65 7.55
CA GLY A 32 -4.04 26.12 6.91
C GLY A 32 -4.11 27.64 6.75
N LEU A 33 -3.41 28.42 7.59
CA LEU A 33 -3.30 29.89 7.44
C LEU A 33 -2.24 30.29 6.41
N ARG A 34 -1.24 29.44 6.17
CA ARG A 34 -0.10 29.75 5.28
C ARG A 34 -0.33 29.27 3.86
N TYR A 35 -1.02 28.14 3.71
CA TYR A 35 -1.20 27.46 2.43
C TYR A 35 -2.69 27.31 2.13
N GLU A 36 -3.17 27.97 1.08
CA GLU A 36 -4.55 27.84 0.62
C GLU A 36 -4.83 26.46 0.03
N THR A 37 -3.81 25.89 -0.63
CA THR A 37 -3.89 24.56 -1.24
C THR A 37 -2.69 23.74 -0.77
N PRO A 38 -2.90 22.63 -0.04
CA PRO A 38 -1.81 21.77 0.36
C PRO A 38 -1.22 21.05 -0.84
N ALA A 39 0.10 21.03 -0.94
CA ALA A 39 0.80 20.19 -1.90
C ALA A 39 0.82 18.74 -1.40
N THR A 40 0.70 17.80 -2.32
CA THR A 40 0.72 16.36 -2.07
C THR A 40 1.95 15.72 -2.70
N LEU A 41 2.21 14.46 -2.40
CA LEU A 41 3.25 13.69 -3.08
C LEU A 41 3.06 13.72 -4.62
N LEU A 42 1.81 13.77 -5.08
CA LEU A 42 1.48 13.73 -6.51
C LEU A 42 1.94 14.98 -7.26
N ASP A 43 1.97 16.14 -6.59
CA ASP A 43 2.43 17.40 -7.17
C ASP A 43 3.94 17.40 -7.48
N HIS A 44 4.68 16.47 -6.88
CA HIS A 44 6.11 16.30 -7.08
C HIS A 44 6.47 15.21 -8.09
N LEU A 45 5.48 14.54 -8.70
CA LEU A 45 5.68 13.45 -9.64
C LEU A 45 5.32 13.87 -11.07
N SER A 46 6.21 13.60 -12.02
CA SER A 46 5.95 13.83 -13.44
C SER A 46 5.34 12.59 -14.08
N ARG A 47 4.08 12.67 -14.50
CA ARG A 47 3.34 11.58 -15.15
C ARG A 47 3.39 10.26 -14.35
N PRO A 48 2.89 10.24 -13.11
CA PRO A 48 2.87 9.03 -12.30
C PRO A 48 1.94 7.98 -12.92
N ILE A 49 2.22 6.72 -12.60
CA ILE A 49 1.26 5.62 -12.79
C ILE A 49 0.63 5.35 -11.43
N PHE A 50 -0.68 5.51 -11.35
CA PHE A 50 -1.43 5.16 -10.15
C PHE A 50 -1.76 3.67 -10.17
N ILE A 51 -1.43 2.97 -9.10
CA ILE A 51 -1.88 1.60 -8.86
C ILE A 51 -2.69 1.62 -7.58
N LEU A 52 -4.00 1.41 -7.68
CA LEU A 52 -4.92 1.37 -6.56
C LEU A 52 -5.35 -0.09 -6.35
N ASP A 53 -4.95 -0.63 -5.22
CA ASP A 53 -5.26 -2.00 -4.84
C ASP A 53 -6.44 -2.02 -3.87
N GLU A 54 -7.54 -2.68 -4.26
CA GLU A 54 -8.78 -2.75 -3.49
C GLU A 54 -9.34 -1.36 -3.11
N VAL A 55 -9.86 -0.62 -4.07
CA VAL A 55 -10.44 0.73 -3.87
C VAL A 55 -11.46 0.75 -2.72
N GLY A 56 -12.23 -0.33 -2.54
CA GLY A 56 -13.13 -0.49 -1.40
C GLY A 56 -12.41 -0.40 -0.07
N GLY A 57 -11.28 -1.08 0.07
CA GLY A 57 -10.43 -1.06 1.27
C GLY A 57 -9.82 0.32 1.53
N ILE A 58 -9.37 1.01 0.46
CA ILE A 58 -8.86 2.39 0.55
C ILE A 58 -9.94 3.32 1.09
N ARG A 59 -11.16 3.22 0.57
CA ARG A 59 -12.32 4.02 1.02
C ARG A 59 -12.67 3.77 2.48
N ASP A 60 -12.67 2.51 2.91
CA ASP A 60 -12.96 2.16 4.30
C ASP A 60 -11.87 2.65 5.26
N ALA A 61 -10.60 2.56 4.85
CA ALA A 61 -9.48 3.12 5.59
C ALA A 61 -9.56 4.66 5.70
N GLN A 62 -9.98 5.33 4.63
CA GLN A 62 -10.21 6.78 4.65
C GLN A 62 -11.31 7.14 5.65
N LYS A 63 -12.49 6.51 5.57
CA LYS A 63 -13.61 6.76 6.50
C LYS A 63 -13.19 6.58 7.96
N ALA A 64 -12.46 5.51 8.26
CA ALA A 64 -11.95 5.25 9.59
C ALA A 64 -10.96 6.33 10.06
N THR A 65 -10.14 6.86 9.14
CA THR A 65 -9.20 7.96 9.43
C THR A 65 -9.93 9.27 9.64
N GLU A 66 -10.92 9.59 8.82
CA GLU A 66 -11.77 10.77 8.96
C GLU A 66 -12.53 10.77 10.29
N PHE A 67 -13.06 9.63 10.69
CA PHE A 67 -13.75 9.49 11.98
C PHE A 67 -12.81 9.80 13.16
N ARG A 68 -11.63 9.15 13.20
CA ARG A 68 -10.63 9.40 14.27
C ARG A 68 -10.20 10.86 14.29
N ARG A 69 -9.95 11.45 13.12
CA ARG A 69 -9.57 12.87 13.01
C ARG A 69 -10.67 13.79 13.52
N SER A 70 -11.93 13.51 13.20
CA SER A 70 -13.07 14.30 13.67
C SER A 70 -13.18 14.30 15.20
N GLU A 71 -12.94 13.14 15.84
CA GLU A 71 -12.91 13.04 17.31
C GLU A 71 -11.73 13.82 17.89
N GLU A 72 -10.54 13.69 17.31
CA GLU A 72 -9.35 14.41 17.74
C GLU A 72 -9.51 15.94 17.60
N LEU A 73 -9.98 16.40 16.45
CA LEU A 73 -10.27 17.82 16.21
C LEU A 73 -11.31 18.36 17.20
N THR A 74 -12.33 17.59 17.50
CA THR A 74 -13.34 17.97 18.49
C THR A 74 -12.69 18.18 19.86
N GLY A 75 -11.82 17.29 20.29
CA GLY A 75 -11.05 17.41 21.52
C GLY A 75 -10.18 18.69 21.53
N LEU A 76 -9.40 18.90 20.48
CA LEU A 76 -8.52 20.08 20.36
C LEU A 76 -9.29 21.40 20.36
N LEU A 77 -10.46 21.44 19.71
CA LEU A 77 -11.37 22.60 19.74
C LEU A 77 -11.97 22.80 21.14
N GLU A 78 -12.32 21.72 21.81
CA GLU A 78 -12.87 21.76 23.16
C GLU A 78 -11.86 22.20 24.20
N GLU A 79 -10.62 21.83 24.05
CA GLU A 79 -9.51 22.24 24.91
C GLU A 79 -9.03 23.67 24.62
N GLY A 80 -9.40 24.21 23.44
CA GLY A 80 -8.95 25.54 23.00
C GLY A 80 -7.51 25.54 22.50
N VAL A 81 -7.04 24.42 21.95
CA VAL A 81 -5.71 24.29 21.33
C VAL A 81 -5.71 24.83 19.90
N ILE A 82 -6.82 24.62 19.18
CA ILE A 82 -7.05 25.14 17.83
C ILE A 82 -8.37 25.88 17.73
N CYS A 83 -8.56 26.62 16.63
CA CYS A 83 -9.83 27.24 16.27
C CYS A 83 -10.34 26.68 14.93
N PRO A 84 -11.65 26.82 14.63
CA PRO A 84 -12.21 26.43 13.35
C PRO A 84 -11.46 27.09 12.19
N GLY A 85 -11.20 26.33 11.12
CA GLY A 85 -10.50 26.79 9.93
C GLY A 85 -8.99 26.51 9.92
N LEU A 86 -8.44 25.94 10.98
CA LEU A 86 -7.05 25.44 11.01
C LEU A 86 -6.91 23.97 10.59
N ASP A 87 -8.02 23.30 10.29
CA ASP A 87 -8.15 21.86 10.10
C ASP A 87 -8.05 21.41 8.62
N VAL A 88 -7.62 22.28 7.70
CA VAL A 88 -7.82 22.11 6.25
C VAL A 88 -6.60 21.53 5.53
N LEU A 89 -6.12 20.35 5.90
CA LEU A 89 -4.95 19.76 5.21
C LEU A 89 -5.12 18.28 4.81
N TYR A 90 -6.33 17.87 4.43
CA TYR A 90 -6.57 16.46 4.13
C TYR A 90 -7.27 16.31 2.79
N GLN A 91 -6.82 15.30 2.04
CA GLN A 91 -7.44 14.93 0.77
C GLN A 91 -8.47 13.83 0.96
N THR A 92 -9.49 13.88 0.15
CA THR A 92 -10.60 12.93 0.10
C THR A 92 -10.39 11.89 -1.01
N MET A 93 -11.25 10.86 -1.07
CA MET A 93 -11.28 9.95 -2.22
C MET A 93 -11.64 10.67 -3.52
N ASP A 94 -12.47 11.71 -3.45
CA ASP A 94 -12.82 12.51 -4.62
C ASP A 94 -11.60 13.28 -5.14
N ASP A 95 -10.77 13.84 -4.26
CA ASP A 95 -9.53 14.51 -4.64
C ASP A 95 -8.55 13.52 -5.29
N LEU A 96 -8.42 12.31 -4.74
CA LEU A 96 -7.62 11.24 -5.34
C LEU A 96 -8.15 10.83 -6.71
N ALA A 97 -9.47 10.67 -6.84
CA ALA A 97 -10.10 10.32 -8.11
C ALA A 97 -9.90 11.41 -9.17
N ILE A 98 -10.02 12.69 -8.79
CA ILE A 98 -9.72 13.82 -9.66
C ILE A 98 -8.25 13.81 -10.09
N ALA A 99 -7.32 13.63 -9.16
CA ALA A 99 -5.89 13.56 -9.47
C ALA A 99 -5.54 12.39 -10.39
N ALA A 100 -6.26 11.28 -10.30
CA ALA A 100 -6.06 10.09 -11.12
C ALA A 100 -6.67 10.17 -12.52
N GLN A 101 -7.66 11.07 -12.76
CA GLN A 101 -8.43 11.12 -14.02
C GLN A 101 -7.54 11.35 -15.26
N ASP A 102 -6.54 12.20 -15.15
CA ASP A 102 -5.65 12.59 -16.24
C ASP A 102 -4.33 11.79 -16.28
N GLN A 103 -4.20 10.80 -15.40
CA GLN A 103 -3.03 9.96 -15.27
C GLN A 103 -3.29 8.52 -15.73
N SER A 104 -2.21 7.78 -15.96
CA SER A 104 -2.31 6.33 -16.18
C SER A 104 -2.66 5.66 -14.85
N THR A 105 -3.87 5.10 -14.76
CA THR A 105 -4.39 4.50 -13.53
C THR A 105 -4.75 3.04 -13.75
N LEU A 106 -4.26 2.16 -12.91
CA LEU A 106 -4.59 0.76 -12.81
C LEU A 106 -5.32 0.50 -11.50
N LEU A 107 -6.53 -0.04 -11.58
CA LEU A 107 -7.28 -0.51 -10.42
C LEU A 107 -7.15 -2.03 -10.34
N CYS A 108 -6.66 -2.54 -9.22
CA CYS A 108 -6.53 -3.97 -8.94
C CYS A 108 -7.63 -4.37 -7.96
N GLU A 109 -8.55 -5.22 -8.39
CA GLU A 109 -9.73 -5.61 -7.61
C GLU A 109 -9.94 -7.12 -7.67
N ASN A 110 -10.17 -7.77 -6.54
CA ASN A 110 -10.59 -9.16 -6.52
C ASN A 110 -12.05 -9.33 -6.96
N PHE A 111 -12.87 -8.32 -6.68
CA PHE A 111 -14.29 -8.30 -7.09
C PHE A 111 -14.66 -6.91 -7.60
N LEU A 112 -15.27 -6.84 -8.76
CA LEU A 112 -15.85 -5.61 -9.28
C LEU A 112 -16.98 -5.13 -8.36
N ARG A 113 -16.68 -4.16 -7.51
CA ARG A 113 -17.67 -3.46 -6.69
C ARG A 113 -17.65 -1.99 -7.08
N GLY A 114 -18.83 -1.33 -7.02
CA GLY A 114 -19.07 0.06 -7.39
C GLY A 114 -17.85 0.99 -7.34
N MET A 115 -17.22 1.19 -8.48
CA MET A 115 -16.07 2.09 -8.68
C MET A 115 -16.53 3.35 -9.39
N ASN A 116 -17.63 3.96 -8.90
CA ASN A 116 -18.31 5.07 -9.55
C ASN A 116 -17.45 6.33 -9.64
N GLU A 117 -16.42 6.44 -8.82
CA GLU A 117 -15.49 7.56 -8.79
C GLU A 117 -14.50 7.54 -9.96
N PHE A 118 -14.24 6.35 -10.53
CA PHE A 118 -13.25 6.16 -11.59
C PHE A 118 -13.90 5.84 -12.92
N LYS A 119 -13.54 6.58 -13.96
CA LYS A 119 -13.99 6.30 -15.32
C LYS A 119 -13.10 5.24 -15.94
N LEU A 120 -13.56 3.99 -15.94
CA LEU A 120 -12.85 2.88 -16.54
C LEU A 120 -12.80 3.03 -18.08
N LYS A 121 -11.62 2.79 -18.64
CA LYS A 121 -11.38 2.74 -20.10
C LYS A 121 -11.41 1.31 -20.62
N ASP A 122 -10.91 0.37 -19.82
CA ASP A 122 -10.82 -1.04 -20.18
C ASP A 122 -10.90 -1.92 -18.92
N LEU A 123 -11.24 -3.18 -19.09
CA LEU A 123 -11.33 -4.18 -18.04
C LEU A 123 -10.56 -5.43 -18.46
N ILE A 124 -9.55 -5.79 -17.68
CA ILE A 124 -8.74 -6.98 -17.86
C ILE A 124 -9.08 -7.97 -16.75
N ASN A 125 -9.59 -9.15 -17.12
CA ASN A 125 -9.76 -10.24 -16.18
C ASN A 125 -8.46 -11.05 -16.12
N ALA A 126 -7.74 -10.97 -15.00
CA ALA A 126 -6.58 -11.81 -14.72
C ALA A 126 -7.05 -13.05 -13.95
N GLU A 127 -7.23 -14.18 -14.64
CA GLU A 127 -7.53 -15.43 -13.95
C GLU A 127 -6.32 -15.87 -13.14
N ALA A 128 -6.45 -15.84 -11.82
CA ALA A 128 -5.42 -16.29 -10.89
C ALA A 128 -6.07 -17.01 -9.71
N PHE A 129 -5.43 -18.09 -9.27
CA PHE A 129 -5.87 -18.89 -8.13
C PHE A 129 -4.82 -18.81 -7.03
N ALA A 130 -5.24 -18.84 -5.76
CA ALA A 130 -4.31 -18.92 -4.66
C ALA A 130 -3.47 -20.20 -4.74
N ALA A 131 -2.16 -20.08 -4.66
CA ALA A 131 -1.29 -21.24 -4.55
C ALA A 131 -1.22 -21.72 -3.09
N PRO A 132 -1.06 -23.03 -2.85
CA PRO A 132 -0.93 -23.56 -1.50
C PRO A 132 0.33 -23.03 -0.81
N ASN A 133 0.26 -22.92 0.53
CA ASN A 133 1.38 -22.57 1.36
C ASN A 133 1.96 -23.84 2.00
N TRP A 134 3.19 -24.19 1.70
CA TRP A 134 3.81 -25.46 2.09
C TRP A 134 4.54 -25.42 3.44
N GLY A 135 4.59 -24.27 4.13
CA GLY A 135 5.11 -24.17 5.50
C GLY A 135 6.57 -24.59 5.72
N GLY A 136 7.33 -24.82 4.67
CA GLY A 136 8.76 -25.23 4.75
C GLY A 136 9.00 -26.74 4.81
N ASP A 137 7.96 -27.58 4.81
CA ASP A 137 8.12 -29.03 4.76
C ASP A 137 8.24 -29.53 3.31
N LEU A 138 9.33 -30.26 3.03
CA LEU A 138 9.63 -30.76 1.68
C LEU A 138 8.65 -31.85 1.22
N ALA A 139 8.09 -32.65 2.13
CA ALA A 139 7.15 -33.69 1.77
C ALA A 139 5.83 -33.08 1.29
N SER A 140 5.29 -32.15 2.07
CA SER A 140 4.09 -31.39 1.71
C SER A 140 4.29 -30.59 0.40
N LEU A 141 5.46 -29.95 0.24
CA LEU A 141 5.79 -29.25 -1.00
C LEU A 141 5.72 -30.19 -2.21
N ARG A 142 6.22 -31.42 -2.10
CA ARG A 142 6.21 -32.38 -3.20
C ARG A 142 4.79 -32.84 -3.56
N GLU A 143 3.93 -33.05 -2.58
CA GLU A 143 2.53 -33.41 -2.81
C GLU A 143 1.81 -32.36 -3.68
N ASP A 144 2.12 -31.08 -3.48
CA ASP A 144 1.57 -29.97 -4.28
C ASP A 144 2.31 -29.79 -5.61
N LEU A 145 3.63 -30.03 -5.65
CA LEU A 145 4.48 -29.77 -6.79
C LEU A 145 4.34 -30.83 -7.89
N ASP A 146 4.23 -32.11 -7.50
CA ASP A 146 4.14 -33.25 -8.44
C ASP A 146 3.01 -33.09 -9.46
N PRO A 147 1.76 -32.80 -9.06
CA PRO A 147 0.68 -32.60 -10.03
C PRO A 147 0.90 -31.38 -10.94
N LEU A 148 1.47 -30.28 -10.42
CA LEU A 148 1.74 -29.09 -11.23
C LEU A 148 2.78 -29.34 -12.30
N VAL A 149 3.90 -30.00 -11.93
CA VAL A 149 4.96 -30.37 -12.87
C VAL A 149 4.46 -31.36 -13.93
N GLN A 150 3.65 -32.37 -13.54
CA GLN A 150 3.07 -33.33 -14.43
C GLN A 150 2.09 -32.70 -15.45
N GLN A 151 1.32 -31.69 -15.00
CA GLN A 151 0.44 -30.89 -15.85
C GLN A 151 1.19 -29.90 -16.74
N GLY A 152 2.50 -29.77 -16.56
CA GLY A 152 3.36 -28.93 -17.37
C GLY A 152 3.38 -27.45 -16.93
N TYR A 153 3.02 -27.16 -15.69
CA TYR A 153 3.20 -25.83 -15.15
C TYR A 153 4.69 -25.47 -15.02
N ALA A 154 5.02 -24.20 -15.22
CA ALA A 154 6.27 -23.62 -14.80
C ALA A 154 6.10 -23.14 -13.34
N VAL A 155 6.86 -23.68 -12.42
CA VAL A 155 6.72 -23.36 -11.00
C VAL A 155 7.88 -22.52 -10.52
N THR A 156 7.58 -21.43 -9.81
CA THR A 156 8.59 -20.59 -9.14
C THR A 156 8.40 -20.65 -7.62
N LEU A 157 9.44 -21.09 -6.91
CA LEU A 157 9.48 -21.16 -5.45
C LEU A 157 10.38 -20.06 -4.89
N PHE A 158 9.92 -19.38 -3.87
CA PHE A 158 10.70 -18.39 -3.13
C PHE A 158 11.12 -18.99 -1.79
N ALA A 159 12.44 -19.18 -1.60
CA ALA A 159 13.01 -19.89 -0.46
C ALA A 159 13.72 -18.96 0.57
N GLY A 160 13.24 -17.73 0.72
CA GLY A 160 13.72 -16.75 1.68
C GLY A 160 15.13 -16.27 1.37
N THR A 161 16.15 -17.00 1.81
CA THR A 161 17.56 -16.60 1.67
C THR A 161 18.25 -17.28 0.46
N PRO A 162 19.36 -16.70 -0.06
CA PRO A 162 20.15 -17.37 -1.09
C PRO A 162 20.64 -18.75 -0.68
N LYS A 163 21.00 -18.94 0.60
CA LYS A 163 21.42 -20.24 1.15
C LYS A 163 20.24 -21.23 1.18
N GLY A 164 19.06 -20.77 1.57
CA GLY A 164 17.85 -21.59 1.54
C GLY A 164 17.45 -21.98 0.12
N ALA A 165 17.53 -21.06 -0.84
CA ALA A 165 17.29 -21.37 -2.24
C ALA A 165 18.26 -22.41 -2.80
N ALA A 166 19.55 -22.29 -2.47
CA ALA A 166 20.56 -23.28 -2.88
C ALA A 166 20.32 -24.68 -2.28
N ALA A 167 19.92 -24.74 -1.01
CA ALA A 167 19.58 -25.99 -0.35
C ALA A 167 18.36 -26.66 -0.99
N LEU A 168 17.25 -25.90 -1.13
CA LEU A 168 16.02 -26.41 -1.73
C LEU A 168 16.23 -26.85 -3.19
N THR A 169 17.04 -26.11 -3.97
CA THR A 169 17.39 -26.50 -5.34
C THR A 169 18.08 -27.87 -5.37
N ARG A 170 19.03 -28.12 -4.47
CA ARG A 170 19.74 -29.40 -4.38
C ARG A 170 18.78 -30.52 -3.98
N ASP A 171 17.96 -30.28 -2.94
CA ASP A 171 17.03 -31.28 -2.45
C ASP A 171 15.99 -31.69 -3.53
N LEU A 172 15.50 -30.73 -4.32
CA LEU A 172 14.60 -31.01 -5.44
C LEU A 172 15.31 -31.71 -6.61
N ALA A 173 16.56 -31.32 -6.93
CA ALA A 173 17.36 -32.01 -7.96
C ALA A 173 17.61 -33.46 -7.59
N ASP A 174 17.94 -33.75 -6.32
CA ASP A 174 18.15 -35.11 -5.80
C ASP A 174 16.86 -35.97 -5.87
N LYS A 175 15.70 -35.33 -5.93
CA LYS A 175 14.38 -35.98 -6.13
C LYS A 175 13.97 -36.08 -7.62
N GLY A 176 14.82 -35.63 -8.53
CA GLY A 176 14.59 -35.77 -9.98
C GLY A 176 13.83 -34.65 -10.66
N TYR A 177 13.59 -33.53 -9.97
CA TYR A 177 12.98 -32.36 -10.61
C TYR A 177 13.98 -31.61 -11.52
N ALA A 178 13.50 -31.08 -12.62
CA ALA A 178 14.24 -30.11 -13.41
C ALA A 178 14.22 -28.76 -12.68
N VAL A 179 15.34 -28.33 -12.13
CA VAL A 179 15.42 -27.13 -11.27
C VAL A 179 16.43 -26.11 -11.78
N SER A 180 16.16 -24.84 -11.51
CA SER A 180 17.06 -23.72 -11.81
C SER A 180 17.02 -22.66 -10.70
N MET A 181 18.18 -22.05 -10.39
CA MET A 181 18.28 -20.89 -9.49
C MET A 181 18.42 -19.57 -10.26
N SER A 182 18.55 -19.59 -11.57
CA SER A 182 18.80 -18.37 -12.35
C SER A 182 17.51 -17.60 -12.59
N ARG A 183 17.55 -16.28 -12.36
CA ARG A 183 16.47 -15.36 -12.76
C ARG A 183 16.41 -15.14 -14.27
N ASP A 184 17.49 -15.41 -14.98
CA ASP A 184 17.59 -15.21 -16.43
C ASP A 184 16.99 -16.39 -17.21
N VAL A 185 16.70 -17.50 -16.54
CA VAL A 185 16.02 -18.64 -17.16
C VAL A 185 14.53 -18.33 -17.25
N ARG A 186 13.99 -18.37 -18.48
CA ARG A 186 12.56 -18.20 -18.68
C ARG A 186 11.80 -19.39 -18.09
N PRO A 187 10.66 -19.14 -17.43
CA PRO A 187 9.77 -20.21 -17.00
C PRO A 187 9.45 -21.15 -18.17
N ALA A 188 9.58 -22.44 -17.96
CA ALA A 188 9.33 -23.47 -18.97
C ALA A 188 8.50 -24.60 -18.35
N LYS A 189 7.77 -25.31 -19.18
CA LYS A 189 6.92 -26.43 -18.75
C LYS A 189 7.71 -27.46 -17.98
N GLY A 190 7.23 -27.80 -16.78
CA GLY A 190 7.85 -28.76 -15.90
C GLY A 190 9.15 -28.31 -15.22
N LEU A 191 9.58 -27.07 -15.45
CA LEU A 191 10.73 -26.49 -14.77
C LEU A 191 10.29 -25.88 -13.43
N VAL A 192 11.04 -26.20 -12.37
CA VAL A 192 10.93 -25.60 -11.05
C VAL A 192 12.06 -24.58 -10.88
N GLN A 193 11.70 -23.32 -10.79
CA GLN A 193 12.65 -22.25 -10.52
C GLN A 193 12.67 -21.96 -9.01
N VAL A 194 13.84 -21.93 -8.39
CA VAL A 194 13.98 -21.65 -6.95
C VAL A 194 14.77 -20.36 -6.79
N LEU A 195 14.14 -19.34 -6.23
CA LEU A 195 14.71 -18.00 -6.08
C LEU A 195 14.81 -17.58 -4.61
N PRO A 196 15.79 -16.76 -4.26
CA PRO A 196 15.79 -16.10 -2.95
C PRO A 196 14.71 -15.01 -2.92
N GLY A 197 14.13 -14.80 -1.75
CA GLY A 197 13.03 -13.86 -1.52
C GLY A 197 11.80 -14.58 -0.97
N HIS A 198 10.74 -13.84 -0.79
CA HIS A 198 9.44 -14.39 -0.36
C HIS A 198 8.28 -13.63 -1.03
N LEU A 199 7.16 -14.29 -1.11
CA LEU A 199 5.86 -13.69 -1.44
C LEU A 199 4.96 -13.82 -0.21
N THR A 200 4.11 -12.83 0.01
CA THR A 200 3.11 -12.87 1.08
C THR A 200 2.06 -13.96 0.82
N ALA A 201 1.72 -14.15 -0.46
CA ALA A 201 0.85 -15.22 -0.92
C ALA A 201 1.32 -15.67 -2.31
N GLY A 202 1.19 -16.97 -2.59
CA GLY A 202 1.44 -17.53 -3.91
C GLY A 202 0.21 -17.43 -4.81
N CYS A 203 0.44 -17.48 -6.12
CA CYS A 203 -0.64 -17.51 -7.12
C CYS A 203 -0.30 -18.48 -8.26
N THR A 204 -1.33 -19.03 -8.86
CA THR A 204 -1.25 -19.89 -10.05
C THR A 204 -2.05 -19.24 -11.16
N PHE A 205 -1.45 -19.11 -12.32
CA PHE A 205 -2.11 -18.70 -13.56
C PHE A 205 -2.33 -19.95 -14.44
N PRO A 206 -3.55 -20.12 -15.01
CA PRO A 206 -3.88 -21.27 -15.88
C PRO A 206 -3.12 -21.27 -17.19
#